data_775637217370507c687ea08da8c15696
#
_entry.id   775637217370507c687ea08da8c15696
#
_cell.length_a   1.000
_cell.length_b   1.000
_cell.length_c   1.000
_cell.angle_alpha   90.00
_cell.angle_beta   90.00
_cell.angle_gamma   90.00
#
_symmetry.space_group_name_H-M   'P 1'
#
loop_
_entity.id
_entity.type
_entity.pdbx_description
1 polymer ?
#
loop_
_entity_poly.entity_id
_entity_poly.type
_entity_poly.pdbx_seq_one_letter_code
_entity_poly.pdbx_strand_id
1 'polypeptide(L)'
;MKVTADTNVLVRALLEDHPEQSKAAQAALRRAEIVALPLSALCELVWVLRSYKIGSADISATIQDLINGANVVVNRPAAEAGIAMLDTGGDFADGVIAYEGNWLGADTFVSFDKKAVDLLHAQGKSARLLS
;
A
#
# COMPACT_ATOMS: atom_id res chain seq x y z
N MET A 1 12.13 20.72 2.07
CA MET A 1 12.44 19.84 0.92
C MET A 1 11.21 19.03 0.55
N LYS A 2 11.12 18.72 -0.71
CA LYS A 2 10.12 17.75 -1.22
C LYS A 2 10.84 16.41 -1.36
N VAL A 3 10.37 15.39 -0.66
CA VAL A 3 11.11 14.12 -0.54
C VAL A 3 10.29 12.96 -1.08
N THR A 4 10.97 11.94 -1.56
CA THR A 4 10.38 10.63 -1.83
C THR A 4 10.74 9.72 -0.66
N ALA A 5 9.73 9.10 -0.07
CA ALA A 5 9.96 8.15 1.01
C ALA A 5 10.26 6.77 0.43
N ASP A 6 11.42 6.25 0.74
CA ASP A 6 11.78 4.88 0.42
C ASP A 6 11.17 3.96 1.48
N THR A 7 11.00 2.70 1.15
CA THR A 7 10.35 1.70 2.01
C THR A 7 10.99 1.63 3.40
N ASN A 8 12.32 1.63 3.47
CA ASN A 8 13.01 1.52 4.77
C ASN A 8 12.78 2.75 5.65
N VAL A 9 12.65 3.92 5.06
CA VAL A 9 12.30 5.14 5.82
C VAL A 9 10.92 4.97 6.45
N LEU A 10 9.96 4.46 5.70
CA LEU A 10 8.61 4.21 6.22
C LEU A 10 8.63 3.16 7.32
N VAL A 11 9.34 2.06 7.11
CA VAL A 11 9.46 0.99 8.10
C VAL A 11 10.06 1.52 9.41
N ARG A 12 11.15 2.27 9.31
CA ARG A 12 11.80 2.82 10.52
C ARG A 12 10.93 3.83 11.25
N ALA A 13 10.18 4.64 10.51
CA ALA A 13 9.28 5.59 11.14
C ALA A 13 8.13 4.90 11.90
N LEU A 14 7.66 3.76 11.40
CA LEU A 14 6.47 3.08 11.93
C LEU A 14 6.78 2.07 13.01
N LEU A 15 7.84 1.27 12.86
CA LEU A 15 8.09 0.13 13.76
C LEU A 15 8.90 0.47 15.00
N GLU A 16 9.68 1.53 14.97
CA GLU A 16 10.47 2.00 16.12
C GLU A 16 11.40 0.95 16.74
N ASP A 17 11.77 -0.07 15.98
CA ASP A 17 12.68 -1.14 16.42
C ASP A 17 14.17 -0.73 16.33
N HIS A 18 14.45 0.44 15.80
CA HIS A 18 15.79 1.02 15.71
C HIS A 18 15.70 2.49 16.12
N PRO A 19 15.89 2.81 17.41
CA PRO A 19 15.55 4.13 17.94
C PRO A 19 16.15 5.33 17.21
N GLU A 20 17.43 5.26 16.84
CA GLU A 20 18.09 6.37 16.15
C GLU A 20 17.53 6.57 14.74
N GLN A 21 17.36 5.49 13.98
CA GLN A 21 16.81 5.56 12.64
C GLN A 21 15.34 5.93 12.65
N SER A 22 14.58 5.46 13.65
CA SER A 22 13.18 5.85 13.84
C SER A 22 13.04 7.36 14.02
N LYS A 23 13.86 7.95 14.88
CA LYS A 23 13.83 9.40 15.10
C LYS A 23 14.20 10.17 13.83
N ALA A 24 15.24 9.73 13.12
CA ALA A 24 15.67 10.37 11.89
C ALA A 24 14.59 10.29 10.82
N ALA A 25 13.98 9.11 10.64
CA ALA A 25 12.91 8.91 9.67
C ALA A 25 11.69 9.76 9.99
N GLN A 26 11.23 9.74 11.23
CA GLN A 26 10.09 10.55 11.67
C GLN A 26 10.35 12.05 11.49
N ALA A 27 11.55 12.51 11.83
CA ALA A 27 11.92 13.92 11.67
C ALA A 27 11.93 14.33 10.19
N ALA A 28 12.51 13.50 9.33
CA ALA A 28 12.58 13.77 7.90
C ALA A 28 11.16 13.88 7.29
N LEU A 29 10.27 12.96 7.65
CA LEU A 29 8.90 12.96 7.14
C LEU A 29 8.10 14.16 7.65
N ARG A 30 8.27 14.53 8.93
CA ARG A 30 7.58 15.69 9.50
C ARG A 30 8.01 17.01 8.90
N ARG A 31 9.31 17.15 8.62
CA ARG A 31 9.89 18.42 8.16
C ARG A 31 9.73 18.66 6.67
N ALA A 32 9.44 17.63 5.90
CA ALA A 32 9.29 17.76 4.46
C ALA A 32 8.07 18.62 4.11
N GLU A 33 8.19 19.46 3.09
CA GLU A 33 7.04 20.16 2.52
C GLU A 33 6.08 19.17 1.87
N ILE A 34 6.65 18.21 1.15
CA ILE A 34 5.92 17.15 0.47
C ILE A 34 6.67 15.84 0.70
N VAL A 35 5.91 14.82 1.07
CA VAL A 35 6.38 13.42 1.11
C VAL A 35 5.66 12.67 -0.01
N ALA A 36 6.39 12.34 -1.05
CA ALA A 36 5.86 11.50 -2.12
C ALA A 36 5.93 10.03 -1.71
N LEU A 37 4.80 9.33 -1.82
CA LEU A 37 4.72 7.91 -1.52
C LEU A 37 4.48 7.14 -2.81
N PRO A 38 5.52 6.53 -3.40
CA PRO A 38 5.33 5.66 -4.55
C PRO A 38 4.51 4.43 -4.17
N LEU A 39 3.66 3.96 -5.07
CA LEU A 39 2.85 2.77 -4.82
C LEU A 39 3.71 1.53 -4.57
N SER A 40 4.85 1.43 -5.26
CA SER A 40 5.80 0.34 -5.03
C SER A 40 6.31 0.32 -3.59
N ALA A 41 6.60 1.50 -3.02
CA ALA A 41 7.02 1.60 -1.63
C ALA A 41 5.90 1.18 -0.66
N LEU A 42 4.65 1.54 -0.96
CA LEU A 42 3.51 1.11 -0.15
C LEU A 42 3.29 -0.40 -0.20
N CYS A 43 3.41 -1.00 -1.39
CA CYS A 43 3.28 -2.45 -1.54
C CYS A 43 4.36 -3.18 -0.74
N GLU A 44 5.61 -2.73 -0.83
CA GLU A 44 6.71 -3.29 -0.05
C GLU A 44 6.51 -3.10 1.44
N LEU A 45 6.02 -1.92 1.86
CA LEU A 45 5.72 -1.64 3.26
C LEU A 45 4.69 -2.63 3.81
N VAL A 46 3.60 -2.87 3.10
CA VAL A 46 2.59 -3.83 3.52
C VAL A 46 3.18 -5.23 3.66
N TRP A 47 4.02 -5.64 2.72
CA TRP A 47 4.70 -6.93 2.77
C TRP A 47 5.59 -7.04 4.02
N VAL A 48 6.36 -5.98 4.33
CA VAL A 48 7.21 -5.96 5.51
C VAL A 48 6.37 -6.04 6.79
N LEU A 49 5.30 -5.25 6.89
CA LEU A 49 4.41 -5.26 8.06
C LEU A 49 3.79 -6.64 8.27
N ARG A 50 3.40 -7.33 7.21
CA ARG A 50 2.92 -8.71 7.31
C ARG A 50 4.00 -9.66 7.82
N SER A 51 5.25 -9.46 7.44
CA SER A 51 6.37 -10.30 7.90
C SER A 51 6.61 -10.14 9.40
N TYR A 52 6.22 -9.01 9.97
CA TYR A 52 6.21 -8.79 11.42
C TYR A 52 4.93 -9.31 12.09
N LYS A 53 4.10 -10.04 11.35
CA LYS A 53 2.83 -10.63 11.83
C LYS A 53 1.81 -9.60 12.30
N ILE A 54 1.86 -8.41 11.74
CA ILE A 54 0.85 -7.39 11.98
C ILE A 54 -0.41 -7.78 11.20
N GLY A 55 -1.57 -7.73 11.84
CA GLY A 55 -2.84 -8.12 11.22
C GLY A 55 -3.31 -7.14 10.16
N SER A 56 -4.14 -7.62 9.23
CA SER A 56 -4.63 -6.82 8.10
C SER A 56 -5.37 -5.56 8.53
N ALA A 57 -6.15 -5.62 9.62
CA ALA A 57 -6.88 -4.45 10.12
C ALA A 57 -5.93 -3.34 10.58
N ASP A 58 -4.86 -3.72 11.29
CA ASP A 58 -3.85 -2.76 11.75
C ASP A 58 -3.02 -2.20 10.59
N ILE A 59 -2.69 -3.05 9.63
CA ILE A 59 -1.99 -2.59 8.41
C ILE A 59 -2.85 -1.60 7.65
N SER A 60 -4.14 -1.91 7.46
CA SER A 60 -5.08 -1.02 6.78
C SER A 60 -5.15 0.34 7.48
N ALA A 61 -5.30 0.35 8.80
CA ALA A 61 -5.33 1.59 9.57
C ALA A 61 -4.03 2.38 9.42
N THR A 62 -2.89 1.70 9.45
CA THR A 62 -1.56 2.32 9.30
C THR A 62 -1.43 2.98 7.93
N ILE A 63 -1.80 2.28 6.86
CA ILE A 63 -1.72 2.83 5.50
C ILE A 63 -2.68 4.01 5.35
N GLN A 64 -3.89 3.92 5.88
CA GLN A 64 -4.85 5.03 5.84
C GLN A 64 -4.31 6.27 6.56
N ASP A 65 -3.74 6.11 7.74
CA ASP A 65 -3.14 7.22 8.47
C ASP A 65 -1.99 7.85 7.67
N LEU A 66 -1.16 7.00 7.06
CA LEU A 66 -0.01 7.45 6.29
C LEU A 66 -0.43 8.28 5.07
N ILE A 67 -1.38 7.80 4.28
CA ILE A 67 -1.83 8.51 3.08
C ILE A 67 -2.67 9.76 3.40
N ASN A 68 -3.18 9.86 4.62
CA ASN A 68 -3.94 11.03 5.08
C ASN A 68 -3.05 12.11 5.69
N GLY A 69 -1.74 11.92 5.74
CA GLY A 69 -0.82 12.93 6.23
C GLY A 69 -0.93 14.23 5.43
N ALA A 70 -0.88 15.37 6.13
CA ALA A 70 -1.12 16.67 5.51
C ALA A 70 -0.14 17.02 4.40
N ASN A 71 1.10 16.51 4.50
CA ASN A 71 2.15 16.76 3.52
C ASN A 71 2.41 15.59 2.57
N VAL A 72 1.54 14.58 2.59
CA VAL A 72 1.71 13.36 1.79
C VAL A 72 1.03 13.51 0.44
N VAL A 73 1.75 13.10 -0.61
CA VAL A 73 1.23 13.01 -1.97
C VAL A 73 1.36 11.57 -2.43
N VAL A 74 0.26 10.99 -2.87
CA VAL A 74 0.17 9.59 -3.29
C VAL A 74 -0.88 9.47 -4.38
N ASN A 75 -0.78 8.43 -5.20
CA ASN A 75 -1.90 8.06 -6.07
C ASN A 75 -2.98 7.44 -5.18
N ARG A 76 -3.86 8.31 -4.66
CA ARG A 76 -4.86 7.90 -3.68
C ARG A 76 -5.83 6.84 -4.21
N PRO A 77 -6.40 6.96 -5.42
CA PRO A 77 -7.30 5.91 -5.91
C PRO A 77 -6.66 4.53 -5.97
N ALA A 78 -5.40 4.45 -6.37
CA ALA A 78 -4.67 3.17 -6.40
C ALA A 78 -4.41 2.65 -4.99
N ALA A 79 -4.02 3.52 -4.07
CA ALA A 79 -3.81 3.13 -2.66
C ALA A 79 -5.12 2.64 -2.03
N GLU A 80 -6.22 3.30 -2.31
CA GLU A 80 -7.54 2.89 -1.82
C GLU A 80 -7.98 1.53 -2.40
N ALA A 81 -7.64 1.25 -3.66
CA ALA A 81 -7.88 -0.07 -4.26
C ALA A 81 -7.08 -1.16 -3.53
N GLY A 82 -5.85 -0.86 -3.15
CA GLY A 82 -5.04 -1.77 -2.31
C GLY A 82 -5.67 -1.99 -0.94
N ILE A 83 -6.13 -0.93 -0.30
CA ILE A 83 -6.80 -1.01 1.01
C ILE A 83 -8.09 -1.84 0.92
N ALA A 84 -8.88 -1.67 -0.14
CA ALA A 84 -10.11 -2.45 -0.34
C ALA A 84 -9.82 -3.94 -0.42
N MET A 85 -8.74 -4.35 -1.10
CA MET A 85 -8.33 -5.76 -1.12
C MET A 85 -7.90 -6.24 0.26
N LEU A 86 -7.10 -5.44 0.93
CA LEU A 86 -6.60 -5.77 2.27
C LEU A 86 -7.75 -5.93 3.28
N ASP A 87 -8.73 -5.04 3.23
CA ASP A 87 -9.89 -5.05 4.14
C ASP A 87 -10.80 -6.27 3.94
N THR A 88 -10.77 -6.88 2.78
CA THR A 88 -11.55 -8.07 2.47
C THR A 88 -10.73 -9.37 2.54
N GLY A 89 -9.52 -9.28 3.09
CA GLY A 89 -8.68 -10.45 3.33
C GLY A 89 -7.71 -10.79 2.20
N GLY A 90 -7.59 -9.91 1.20
CA GLY A 90 -6.68 -10.10 0.09
C GLY A 90 -5.35 -9.39 0.27
N ASP A 91 -4.60 -9.32 -0.80
CA ASP A 91 -3.28 -8.68 -0.83
C ASP A 91 -3.41 -7.25 -1.35
N PHE A 92 -2.83 -6.31 -0.61
CA PHE A 92 -2.78 -4.90 -0.99
C PHE A 92 -2.21 -4.72 -2.41
N ALA A 93 -1.10 -5.40 -2.72
CA ALA A 93 -0.47 -5.28 -4.03
C ALA A 93 -1.39 -5.68 -5.18
N ASP A 94 -2.22 -6.72 -5.00
CA ASP A 94 -3.17 -7.14 -6.04
C ASP A 94 -4.20 -6.06 -6.34
N GLY A 95 -4.66 -5.36 -5.31
CA GLY A 95 -5.57 -4.24 -5.51
C GLY A 95 -4.95 -3.10 -6.30
N VAL A 96 -3.71 -2.75 -5.96
CA VAL A 96 -2.95 -1.72 -6.67
C VAL A 96 -2.71 -2.12 -8.13
N ILE A 97 -2.27 -3.37 -8.35
CA ILE A 97 -1.99 -3.89 -9.69
C ILE A 97 -3.25 -3.86 -10.56
N ALA A 98 -4.37 -4.33 -10.04
CA ALA A 98 -5.63 -4.34 -10.78
C ALA A 98 -6.08 -2.91 -11.15
N TYR A 99 -5.93 -1.97 -10.21
CA TYR A 99 -6.27 -0.58 -10.48
C TYR A 99 -5.36 0.03 -11.53
N GLU A 100 -4.05 -0.13 -11.41
CA GLU A 100 -3.10 0.42 -12.36
C GLU A 100 -3.27 -0.19 -13.75
N GLY A 101 -3.54 -1.49 -13.83
CA GLY A 101 -3.83 -2.16 -15.10
C GLY A 101 -5.07 -1.58 -15.77
N ASN A 102 -6.12 -1.33 -15.02
CA ASN A 102 -7.33 -0.70 -15.54
C ASN A 102 -7.04 0.72 -16.05
N TRP A 103 -6.27 1.48 -15.29
CA TRP A 103 -5.89 2.84 -15.68
C TRP A 103 -5.06 2.84 -16.98
N LEU A 104 -4.27 1.78 -17.21
CA LEU A 104 -3.48 1.62 -18.45
C LEU A 104 -4.32 1.13 -19.64
N GLY A 105 -5.60 0.85 -19.44
CA GLY A 105 -6.52 0.46 -20.49
C GLY A 105 -6.97 -0.99 -20.48
N ALA A 106 -6.54 -1.80 -19.52
CA ALA A 106 -6.99 -3.18 -19.38
C ALA A 106 -8.35 -3.21 -18.68
N ASP A 107 -9.21 -4.11 -19.10
CA ASP A 107 -10.53 -4.30 -18.51
C ASP A 107 -10.62 -5.52 -17.60
N THR A 108 -9.62 -6.40 -17.63
CA THR A 108 -9.68 -7.69 -16.91
C THR A 108 -8.37 -8.00 -16.22
N PHE A 109 -8.44 -8.26 -14.92
CA PHE A 109 -7.32 -8.75 -14.14
C PHE A 109 -7.20 -10.26 -14.32
N VAL A 110 -6.04 -10.76 -14.71
CA VAL A 110 -5.80 -12.19 -14.87
C VAL A 110 -4.79 -12.66 -13.83
N SER A 111 -5.06 -13.83 -13.24
CA SER A 111 -4.21 -14.37 -12.17
C SER A 111 -4.38 -15.87 -12.03
N PHE A 112 -3.38 -16.51 -11.45
CA PHE A 112 -3.50 -17.90 -10.99
C PHE A 112 -4.01 -17.97 -9.55
N ASP A 113 -4.16 -16.84 -8.87
CA ASP A 113 -4.62 -16.76 -7.48
C ASP A 113 -6.13 -16.67 -7.44
N LYS A 114 -6.77 -17.77 -7.06
CA LYS A 114 -8.24 -17.85 -6.98
C LYS A 114 -8.81 -16.82 -6.01
N LYS A 115 -8.17 -16.62 -4.86
CA LYS A 115 -8.65 -15.68 -3.84
C LYS A 115 -8.67 -14.25 -4.37
N ALA A 116 -7.62 -13.83 -5.05
CA ALA A 116 -7.55 -12.49 -5.64
C ALA A 116 -8.67 -12.28 -6.66
N VAL A 117 -8.88 -13.26 -7.54
CA VAL A 117 -9.94 -13.21 -8.55
C VAL A 117 -11.33 -13.14 -7.90
N ASP A 118 -11.59 -13.98 -6.90
CA ASP A 118 -12.88 -14.00 -6.21
C ASP A 118 -13.16 -12.66 -5.49
N LEU A 119 -12.16 -12.08 -4.87
CA LEU A 119 -12.31 -10.79 -4.18
C LEU A 119 -12.60 -9.65 -5.15
N LEU A 120 -11.95 -9.64 -6.31
CA LEU A 120 -12.22 -8.64 -7.33
C LEU A 120 -13.63 -8.81 -7.92
N HIS A 121 -14.07 -10.05 -8.15
CA HIS A 121 -15.45 -10.32 -8.55
C HIS A 121 -16.45 -9.79 -7.53
N ALA A 122 -16.19 -10.00 -6.25
CA ALA A 122 -17.05 -9.49 -5.19
C ALA A 122 -17.14 -7.97 -5.17
N GLN A 123 -16.11 -7.27 -5.68
CA GLN A 123 -16.11 -5.82 -5.86
C GLN A 123 -16.77 -5.38 -7.16
N GLY A 124 -17.32 -6.30 -7.94
CA GLY A 124 -17.93 -6.00 -9.24
C GLY A 124 -16.94 -5.77 -10.36
N LYS A 125 -15.69 -6.19 -10.19
CA LYS A 125 -14.64 -6.00 -11.18
C LYS A 125 -14.46 -7.24 -12.03
N SER A 126 -13.99 -7.05 -13.28
CA SER A 126 -13.69 -8.16 -14.17
C SER A 126 -12.34 -8.77 -13.82
N ALA A 127 -12.36 -10.08 -13.56
CA ALA A 127 -11.15 -10.83 -13.26
C ALA A 127 -11.30 -12.25 -13.77
N ARG A 128 -10.18 -12.87 -14.12
CA ARG A 128 -10.18 -14.20 -14.71
C ARG A 128 -9.09 -15.07 -14.09
N LEU A 129 -9.50 -16.23 -13.59
CA LEU A 129 -8.57 -17.22 -13.08
C LEU A 129 -7.97 -18.01 -14.25
N LEU A 130 -6.65 -18.05 -14.29
CA LEU A 130 -5.93 -18.89 -15.24
C LEU A 130 -5.60 -20.24 -14.61
N SER A 131 -5.56 -21.26 -15.42
CA SER A 131 -5.25 -22.61 -14.96
C SER A 131 -4.09 -23.22 -15.69
#